data_790ba25eba8e6268dcc53801cd0366cc
#
_entry.id   790ba25eba8e6268dcc53801cd0366cc
#
_cell.length_a   1.000
_cell.length_b   1.000
_cell.length_c   1.000
_cell.angle_alpha   90.00
_cell.angle_beta   90.00
_cell.angle_gamma   90.00
#
_symmetry.space_group_name_H-M   'P 1'
#
loop_
_entity.id
_entity.type
_entity.pdbx_description
1 polymer ?
#
loop_
_entity_poly.entity_id
_entity_poly.type
_entity_poly.pdbx_seq_one_letter_code
_entity_poly.pdbx_strand_id
1 'polypeptide(L)'
;MARQQDPLTKNGLVGSFCKVYDITTAIQTFIPALYEATATPDRYTFTGGSTSGGAVLYDNKFLYSHHATDPCCGQLVNAFDLIRIHKFSNLDENVKDGTPVSKYPSYTAMKKLALEDANVAALMNSEMVANAKDVFKIVGSDEENNQAEDELNWLSQLERCEEGKIQKTINNIVLILENDPNLKDKIAIDIFSNRGLVFGQLPWDKHYDPNKDHRDWSEVDDASFSRYLETVYKITGQDK
;
A
#
# COMPACT_ATOMS: atom_id res chain seq x y z
N MET A 1 -3.30 3.06 29.27
CA MET A 1 -3.55 2.93 27.81
C MET A 1 -2.36 2.24 27.17
N ALA A 2 -2.58 1.18 26.41
CA ALA A 2 -1.52 0.60 25.61
C ALA A 2 -1.05 1.66 24.60
N ARG A 3 0.25 1.90 24.52
CA ARG A 3 0.85 2.90 23.61
C ARG A 3 0.68 2.38 22.17
N GLN A 4 -0.24 2.96 21.41
CA GLN A 4 -0.39 2.60 20.01
C GLN A 4 0.83 3.09 19.22
N GLN A 5 1.29 2.26 18.28
CA GLN A 5 2.34 2.65 17.34
C GLN A 5 1.84 3.80 16.46
N ASP A 6 2.70 4.78 16.16
CA ASP A 6 2.39 5.89 15.25
C ASP A 6 1.90 5.32 13.91
N PRO A 7 0.66 5.65 13.48
CA PRO A 7 0.09 5.12 12.25
C PRO A 7 0.89 5.50 11.01
N LEU A 8 1.62 6.61 11.03
CA LEU A 8 2.43 7.07 9.90
C LEU A 8 3.71 6.25 9.71
N THR A 9 4.16 5.52 10.74
CA THR A 9 5.32 4.63 10.66
C THR A 9 4.96 3.20 10.27
N LYS A 10 3.65 2.90 10.17
CA LYS A 10 3.20 1.57 9.75
C LYS A 10 3.41 1.38 8.26
N ASN A 11 3.95 0.22 7.89
CA ASN A 11 4.05 -0.18 6.50
C ASN A 11 2.71 -0.77 6.00
N GLY A 12 2.50 -0.69 4.68
CA GLY A 12 1.34 -1.28 4.01
C GLY A 12 0.08 -0.42 4.12
N LEU A 13 -1.05 -1.00 3.74
CA LEU A 13 -2.30 -0.29 3.45
C LEU A 13 -2.79 0.63 4.58
N VAL A 14 -2.71 0.16 5.85
CA VAL A 14 -3.14 0.97 7.00
C VAL A 14 -2.27 2.22 7.15
N GLY A 15 -0.94 2.07 6.99
CA GLY A 15 -0.02 3.20 7.04
C GLY A 15 -0.23 4.17 5.89
N SER A 16 -0.35 3.66 4.66
CA SER A 16 -0.59 4.49 3.48
C SER A 16 -1.93 5.23 3.57
N PHE A 17 -3.00 4.58 4.06
CA PHE A 17 -4.27 5.25 4.30
C PHE A 17 -4.13 6.40 5.32
N CYS A 18 -3.46 6.16 6.45
CA CYS A 18 -3.26 7.20 7.48
C CYS A 18 -2.28 8.32 7.07
N LYS A 19 -1.42 8.09 6.09
CA LYS A 19 -0.57 9.15 5.49
C LYS A 19 -1.35 10.03 4.51
N VAL A 20 -2.32 9.46 3.78
CA VAL A 20 -3.20 10.20 2.86
C VAL A 20 -4.29 10.94 3.63
N TYR A 21 -4.87 10.28 4.63
CA TYR A 21 -5.98 10.79 5.43
C TYR A 21 -5.58 10.88 6.90
N ASP A 22 -5.35 12.09 7.40
CA ASP A 22 -5.37 12.35 8.83
C ASP A 22 -6.82 12.24 9.39
N ILE A 23 -6.99 12.35 10.70
CA ILE A 23 -8.32 12.21 11.32
C ILE A 23 -9.31 13.24 10.75
N THR A 24 -8.89 14.49 10.60
CA THR A 24 -9.76 15.56 10.12
C THR A 24 -10.22 15.32 8.69
N THR A 25 -9.29 15.02 7.79
CA THR A 25 -9.60 14.72 6.39
C THR A 25 -10.39 13.44 6.24
N ALA A 26 -10.12 12.42 7.04
CA ALA A 26 -10.89 11.18 7.06
C ALA A 26 -12.36 11.43 7.47
N ILE A 27 -12.60 12.23 8.51
CA ILE A 27 -13.96 12.63 8.91
C ILE A 27 -14.66 13.34 7.76
N GLN A 28 -14.02 14.37 7.18
CA GLN A 28 -14.60 15.19 6.13
C GLN A 28 -14.93 14.38 4.87
N THR A 29 -14.08 13.44 4.52
CA THR A 29 -14.22 12.65 3.29
C THR A 29 -15.24 11.52 3.43
N PHE A 30 -15.18 10.78 4.52
CA PHE A 30 -15.90 9.50 4.62
C PHE A 30 -17.11 9.50 5.54
N ILE A 31 -17.12 10.38 6.58
CA ILE A 31 -18.14 10.42 7.62
C ILE A 31 -18.49 11.88 8.04
N PRO A 32 -18.70 12.83 7.09
CA PRO A 32 -18.80 14.26 7.40
C PRO A 32 -20.00 14.62 8.31
N ALA A 33 -21.04 13.78 8.35
CA ALA A 33 -22.22 14.02 9.16
C ALA A 33 -22.12 13.53 10.61
N LEU A 34 -21.03 12.80 10.97
CA LEU A 34 -20.94 12.16 12.27
C LEU A 34 -20.16 12.96 13.32
N TYR A 35 -19.33 13.90 12.88
CA TYR A 35 -18.53 14.72 13.79
C TYR A 35 -18.55 16.17 13.35
N GLU A 36 -18.81 17.05 14.32
CA GLU A 36 -18.76 18.50 14.16
C GLU A 36 -17.57 19.09 14.92
N ALA A 37 -16.78 19.93 14.25
CA ALA A 37 -15.68 20.66 14.89
C ALA A 37 -16.26 21.64 15.91
N THR A 38 -15.59 21.78 17.06
CA THR A 38 -15.98 22.75 18.09
C THR A 38 -15.13 24.02 18.01
N ALA A 39 -15.52 25.06 18.74
CA ALA A 39 -14.69 26.27 18.90
C ALA A 39 -13.36 25.99 19.64
N THR A 40 -13.27 24.88 20.37
CA THR A 40 -12.04 24.46 21.04
C THR A 40 -11.18 23.67 20.07
N PRO A 41 -9.92 24.02 19.83
CA PRO A 41 -9.01 23.26 18.97
C PRO A 41 -8.94 21.78 19.40
N ASP A 42 -8.74 20.90 18.42
CA ASP A 42 -8.58 19.47 18.62
C ASP A 42 -9.76 18.76 19.31
N ARG A 43 -10.96 19.37 19.27
CA ARG A 43 -12.17 18.78 19.82
C ARG A 43 -13.30 18.73 18.79
N TYR A 44 -13.96 17.59 18.77
CA TYR A 44 -15.14 17.32 17.96
C TYR A 44 -16.32 16.88 18.82
N THR A 45 -17.51 17.15 18.35
CA THR A 45 -18.75 16.63 18.90
C THR A 45 -19.24 15.51 18.01
N PHE A 46 -19.47 14.32 18.59
CA PHE A 46 -20.18 13.25 17.88
C PHE A 46 -21.67 13.63 17.81
N THR A 47 -22.23 13.69 16.61
CA THR A 47 -23.60 14.19 16.37
C THR A 47 -24.68 13.30 17.00
N GLY A 48 -24.42 12.00 17.19
CA GLY A 48 -25.27 11.08 17.93
C GLY A 48 -25.12 11.14 19.45
N GLY A 49 -24.30 12.05 19.98
CA GLY A 49 -24.05 12.24 21.40
C GLY A 49 -24.88 13.35 22.03
N SER A 50 -24.98 13.35 23.36
CA SER A 50 -25.72 14.38 24.12
C SER A 50 -24.81 15.52 24.66
N THR A 51 -23.49 15.40 24.50
CA THR A 51 -22.49 16.33 25.03
C THR A 51 -21.65 16.93 23.91
N SER A 52 -21.14 18.15 24.10
CA SER A 52 -20.29 18.83 23.12
C SER A 52 -18.80 18.56 23.42
N GLY A 53 -17.99 18.41 22.36
CA GLY A 53 -16.53 18.40 22.45
C GLY A 53 -15.93 17.16 23.13
N GLY A 54 -16.67 16.06 23.18
CA GLY A 54 -16.21 14.83 23.84
C GLY A 54 -15.27 13.94 23.02
N ALA A 55 -15.08 14.22 21.75
CA ALA A 55 -14.09 13.54 20.91
C ALA A 55 -12.84 14.42 20.80
N VAL A 56 -11.68 13.87 21.18
CA VAL A 56 -10.41 14.60 21.30
C VAL A 56 -9.42 14.06 20.27
N LEU A 57 -8.79 14.96 19.50
CA LEU A 57 -7.72 14.65 18.57
C LEU A 57 -6.36 14.70 19.28
N TYR A 58 -5.47 13.81 18.86
CA TYR A 58 -4.07 13.79 19.27
C TYR A 58 -3.19 13.82 18.02
N ASP A 59 -2.50 14.94 17.82
CA ASP A 59 -1.59 15.21 16.69
C ASP A 59 -2.25 14.99 15.30
N ASN A 60 -3.58 15.09 15.21
CA ASN A 60 -4.39 14.72 14.04
C ASN A 60 -4.16 13.28 13.51
N LYS A 61 -3.49 12.44 14.30
CA LYS A 61 -3.21 11.03 13.99
C LYS A 61 -4.17 10.07 14.67
N PHE A 62 -4.71 10.48 15.81
CA PHE A 62 -5.62 9.67 16.61
C PHE A 62 -6.83 10.47 17.08
N LEU A 63 -7.95 9.78 17.23
CA LEU A 63 -9.14 10.29 17.89
C LEU A 63 -9.46 9.40 19.09
N TYR A 64 -9.83 10.02 20.20
CA TYR A 64 -10.40 9.35 21.36
C TYR A 64 -11.75 9.96 21.71
N SER A 65 -12.81 9.14 21.71
CA SER A 65 -14.16 9.59 22.00
C SER A 65 -14.59 9.24 23.42
N HIS A 66 -15.14 10.22 24.14
CA HIS A 66 -15.79 10.07 25.43
C HIS A 66 -17.32 10.01 25.31
N HIS A 67 -17.87 10.13 24.10
CA HIS A 67 -19.31 10.02 23.86
C HIS A 67 -19.77 8.57 23.97
N ALA A 68 -20.61 8.26 24.94
CA ALA A 68 -21.06 6.89 25.21
C ALA A 68 -21.81 6.22 24.05
N THR A 69 -22.44 7.02 23.18
CA THR A 69 -23.17 6.55 21.99
C THR A 69 -22.29 6.44 20.75
N ASP A 70 -21.04 6.91 20.81
CA ASP A 70 -20.08 6.80 19.72
C ASP A 70 -19.54 5.38 19.64
N PRO A 71 -19.60 4.68 18.49
CA PRO A 71 -18.99 3.37 18.32
C PRO A 71 -17.49 3.31 18.68
N CYS A 72 -16.78 4.45 18.62
CA CYS A 72 -15.37 4.58 19.01
C CYS A 72 -15.18 4.93 20.50
N CYS A 73 -16.25 4.95 21.31
CA CYS A 73 -16.17 5.33 22.72
C CYS A 73 -15.11 4.53 23.47
N GLY A 74 -14.25 5.25 24.23
CA GLY A 74 -13.23 4.61 25.06
C GLY A 74 -12.03 4.02 24.32
N GLN A 75 -11.97 4.19 23.01
CA GLN A 75 -10.90 3.66 22.15
C GLN A 75 -10.07 4.80 21.56
N LEU A 76 -8.74 4.62 21.53
CA LEU A 76 -7.85 5.50 20.77
C LEU A 76 -7.73 4.91 19.36
N VAL A 77 -8.28 5.59 18.35
CA VAL A 77 -8.36 5.08 16.98
C VAL A 77 -7.58 5.97 16.01
N ASN A 78 -6.91 5.38 15.04
CA ASN A 78 -6.33 6.08 13.89
C ASN A 78 -7.40 6.29 12.80
N ALA A 79 -7.06 7.00 11.71
CA ALA A 79 -8.01 7.30 10.64
C ALA A 79 -8.61 6.03 10.00
N PHE A 80 -7.80 5.00 9.77
CA PHE A 80 -8.28 3.73 9.18
C PHE A 80 -9.30 3.03 10.09
N ASP A 81 -8.99 2.90 11.40
CA ASP A 81 -9.89 2.27 12.36
C ASP A 81 -11.14 3.12 12.63
N LEU A 82 -11.02 4.45 12.64
CA LEU A 82 -12.15 5.36 12.75
C LEU A 82 -13.18 5.09 11.65
N ILE A 83 -12.75 5.09 10.39
CA ILE A 83 -13.66 4.85 9.26
C ILE A 83 -14.18 3.40 9.26
N ARG A 84 -13.34 2.42 9.59
CA ARG A 84 -13.73 1.01 9.73
C ARG A 84 -14.88 0.84 10.71
N ILE A 85 -14.74 1.38 11.91
CA ILE A 85 -15.72 1.24 12.97
C ILE A 85 -17.05 1.90 12.58
N HIS A 86 -17.02 3.12 12.06
CA HIS A 86 -18.26 3.84 11.71
C HIS A 86 -18.99 3.28 10.49
N LYS A 87 -18.26 2.78 9.48
CA LYS A 87 -18.89 2.30 8.25
C LYS A 87 -19.22 0.82 8.25
N PHE A 88 -18.46 0.00 8.96
CA PHE A 88 -18.47 -1.44 8.76
C PHE A 88 -18.60 -2.26 10.04
N SER A 89 -18.71 -1.66 11.23
CA SER A 89 -18.81 -2.43 12.49
C SER A 89 -20.03 -3.36 12.55
N ASN A 90 -21.10 -3.04 11.85
CA ASN A 90 -22.29 -3.89 11.72
C ASN A 90 -21.98 -5.28 11.10
N LEU A 91 -20.88 -5.41 10.36
CA LEU A 91 -20.46 -6.69 9.80
C LEU A 91 -19.85 -7.63 10.84
N ASP A 92 -19.49 -7.12 12.02
CA ASP A 92 -18.75 -7.85 13.05
C ASP A 92 -19.65 -8.50 14.10
N GLU A 93 -20.98 -8.45 13.96
CA GLU A 93 -21.95 -8.94 14.96
C GLU A 93 -21.74 -10.41 15.37
N ASN A 94 -21.22 -11.25 14.46
CA ASN A 94 -21.00 -12.67 14.70
C ASN A 94 -19.53 -13.04 14.96
N VAL A 95 -18.67 -12.05 15.20
CA VAL A 95 -17.25 -12.29 15.46
C VAL A 95 -17.07 -12.81 16.89
N LYS A 96 -16.35 -13.92 17.02
CA LYS A 96 -16.10 -14.56 18.33
C LYS A 96 -15.12 -13.72 19.16
N ASP A 97 -15.35 -13.70 20.48
CA ASP A 97 -14.42 -13.05 21.41
C ASP A 97 -12.99 -13.59 21.25
N GLY A 98 -12.02 -12.68 21.33
CA GLY A 98 -10.59 -13.00 21.15
C GLY A 98 -10.12 -13.10 19.71
N THR A 99 -11.01 -12.94 18.71
CA THR A 99 -10.59 -12.86 17.30
C THR A 99 -9.74 -11.60 17.08
N PRO A 100 -8.56 -11.68 16.44
CA PRO A 100 -7.79 -10.50 16.09
C PRO A 100 -8.56 -9.59 15.14
N VAL A 101 -8.48 -8.26 15.35
CA VAL A 101 -9.19 -7.24 14.52
C VAL A 101 -8.87 -7.40 13.03
N SER A 102 -7.66 -7.80 12.67
CA SER A 102 -7.26 -8.06 11.27
C SER A 102 -8.06 -9.16 10.56
N LYS A 103 -8.80 -9.98 11.33
CA LYS A 103 -9.67 -11.04 10.79
C LYS A 103 -11.16 -10.67 10.82
N TYR A 104 -11.50 -9.46 11.21
CA TYR A 104 -12.88 -8.98 11.23
C TYR A 104 -13.40 -8.75 9.82
N PRO A 105 -14.68 -9.04 9.53
CA PRO A 105 -15.32 -8.66 8.28
C PRO A 105 -15.24 -7.17 8.01
N SER A 106 -15.42 -6.32 9.02
CA SER A 106 -15.25 -4.87 8.92
C SER A 106 -13.84 -4.47 8.46
N TYR A 107 -12.81 -5.20 8.91
CA TYR A 107 -11.44 -4.94 8.52
C TYR A 107 -11.20 -5.26 7.04
N THR A 108 -11.79 -6.35 6.55
CA THR A 108 -11.75 -6.73 5.12
C THR A 108 -12.48 -5.70 4.27
N ALA A 109 -13.68 -5.25 4.68
CA ALA A 109 -14.44 -4.21 3.99
C ALA A 109 -13.68 -2.88 3.95
N MET A 110 -13.05 -2.48 5.06
CA MET A 110 -12.24 -1.27 5.11
C MET A 110 -10.99 -1.35 4.24
N LYS A 111 -10.33 -2.51 4.17
CA LYS A 111 -9.21 -2.72 3.24
C LYS A 111 -9.64 -2.52 1.79
N LYS A 112 -10.79 -3.06 1.41
CA LYS A 112 -11.34 -2.88 0.06
C LYS A 112 -11.58 -1.40 -0.25
N LEU A 113 -12.25 -0.66 0.64
CA LEU A 113 -12.46 0.78 0.48
C LEU A 113 -11.14 1.53 0.30
N ALA A 114 -10.13 1.22 1.12
CA ALA A 114 -8.82 1.89 1.06
C ALA A 114 -8.04 1.56 -0.23
N LEU A 115 -8.19 0.35 -0.79
CA LEU A 115 -7.55 -0.05 -2.04
C LEU A 115 -8.22 0.56 -3.28
N GLU A 116 -9.53 0.84 -3.22
CA GLU A 116 -10.28 1.51 -4.28
C GLU A 116 -10.03 3.03 -4.29
N ASP A 117 -9.40 3.58 -3.26
CA ASP A 117 -9.06 5.00 -3.18
C ASP A 117 -7.81 5.32 -4.02
N ALA A 118 -7.98 6.19 -5.02
CA ALA A 118 -6.92 6.52 -5.97
C ALA A 118 -5.68 7.17 -5.31
N ASN A 119 -5.88 7.99 -4.26
CA ASN A 119 -4.77 8.66 -3.57
C ASN A 119 -3.97 7.67 -2.73
N VAL A 120 -4.65 6.73 -2.06
CA VAL A 120 -3.99 5.67 -1.29
C VAL A 120 -3.23 4.73 -2.22
N ALA A 121 -3.84 4.35 -3.36
CA ALA A 121 -3.19 3.52 -4.37
C ALA A 121 -1.94 4.21 -4.95
N ALA A 122 -2.02 5.50 -5.28
CA ALA A 122 -0.90 6.29 -5.79
C ALA A 122 0.25 6.35 -4.77
N LEU A 123 -0.05 6.62 -3.48
CA LEU A 123 0.98 6.62 -2.44
C LEU A 123 1.64 5.26 -2.28
N MET A 124 0.86 4.17 -2.22
CA MET A 124 1.40 2.80 -2.12
C MET A 124 2.33 2.48 -3.29
N ASN A 125 1.96 2.91 -4.49
CA ASN A 125 2.78 2.71 -5.69
C ASN A 125 4.08 3.52 -5.62
N SER A 126 4.03 4.78 -5.21
CA SER A 126 5.22 5.63 -5.06
C SER A 126 6.19 5.10 -3.99
N GLU A 127 5.68 4.62 -2.86
CA GLU A 127 6.49 3.99 -1.81
C GLU A 127 7.16 2.71 -2.31
N MET A 128 6.47 1.93 -3.14
CA MET A 128 7.04 0.73 -3.74
C MET A 128 8.19 1.05 -4.70
N VAL A 129 8.04 2.07 -5.56
CA VAL A 129 9.10 2.53 -6.46
C VAL A 129 10.29 3.07 -5.69
N ALA A 130 10.07 3.85 -4.63
CA ALA A 130 11.14 4.38 -3.79
C ALA A 130 11.94 3.24 -3.13
N ASN A 131 11.24 2.24 -2.56
CA ASN A 131 11.89 1.06 -1.98
C ASN A 131 12.67 0.26 -3.03
N ALA A 132 12.17 0.18 -4.26
CA ALA A 132 12.88 -0.48 -5.35
C ALA A 132 14.20 0.23 -5.69
N LYS A 133 14.19 1.56 -5.77
CA LYS A 133 15.40 2.37 -6.01
C LYS A 133 16.45 2.18 -4.90
N ASP A 134 16.03 2.11 -3.64
CA ASP A 134 16.94 1.91 -2.50
C ASP A 134 17.58 0.50 -2.48
N VAL A 135 16.81 -0.53 -2.80
CA VAL A 135 17.29 -1.93 -2.78
C VAL A 135 18.26 -2.22 -3.94
N PHE A 136 18.03 -1.59 -5.08
CA PHE A 136 18.84 -1.81 -6.28
C PHE A 136 19.55 -0.52 -6.67
N LYS A 137 20.39 0.09 -5.80
CA LYS A 137 21.17 1.29 -6.13
C LYS A 137 21.50 1.34 -7.61
N ILE A 138 20.65 1.99 -8.39
CA ILE A 138 20.83 2.17 -9.82
C ILE A 138 22.03 3.10 -9.96
N VAL A 139 23.16 2.54 -10.34
CA VAL A 139 24.36 3.29 -10.67
C VAL A 139 24.07 4.00 -12.02
N GLY A 140 23.77 5.27 -11.94
CA GLY A 140 23.75 6.15 -13.10
C GLY A 140 22.37 6.43 -13.69
N SER A 141 21.71 7.45 -13.16
CA SER A 141 20.96 8.42 -13.95
C SER A 141 20.61 9.63 -13.07
N ASP A 142 21.49 10.62 -13.12
CA ASP A 142 21.14 12.03 -12.83
C ASP A 142 20.45 12.61 -14.07
N GLU A 143 19.26 12.13 -14.42
CA GLU A 143 18.41 12.79 -15.39
C GLU A 143 17.00 13.01 -14.80
N GLU A 144 16.67 14.29 -14.74
CA GLU A 144 15.57 14.94 -14.04
C GLU A 144 14.18 14.50 -14.53
N ASN A 145 13.37 14.04 -13.67
CA ASN A 145 12.15 14.57 -13.02
C ASN A 145 10.97 15.07 -13.87
N ASN A 146 10.76 14.66 -15.14
CA ASN A 146 9.53 14.97 -15.89
C ASN A 146 8.80 13.73 -16.48
N GLN A 147 9.26 12.53 -16.20
CA GLN A 147 8.63 11.26 -16.65
C GLN A 147 7.87 10.52 -15.51
N ALA A 148 7.84 11.08 -14.31
CA ALA A 148 7.37 10.38 -13.12
C ALA A 148 5.85 10.08 -13.12
N GLU A 149 5.03 10.83 -13.82
CA GLU A 149 3.58 10.62 -13.82
C GLU A 149 3.14 9.50 -14.78
N ASP A 150 3.76 9.38 -15.94
CA ASP A 150 3.48 8.29 -16.88
C ASP A 150 4.13 6.96 -16.44
N GLU A 151 5.31 7.03 -15.80
CA GLU A 151 5.99 5.85 -15.23
C GLU A 151 5.22 5.20 -14.05
N LEU A 152 4.37 5.95 -13.37
CA LEU A 152 3.58 5.44 -12.24
C LEU A 152 2.24 4.81 -12.67
N ASN A 153 1.74 5.12 -13.84
CA ASN A 153 0.41 4.69 -14.28
C ASN A 153 0.30 3.16 -14.46
N TRP A 154 1.33 2.48 -14.94
CA TRP A 154 1.31 1.03 -15.11
C TRP A 154 1.25 0.25 -13.78
N LEU A 155 1.81 0.80 -12.69
CA LEU A 155 1.73 0.18 -11.37
C LEU A 155 0.30 0.09 -10.83
N SER A 156 -0.57 1.03 -11.25
CA SER A 156 -2.00 1.00 -10.92
C SER A 156 -2.75 -0.13 -11.62
N GLN A 157 -2.21 -0.65 -12.74
CA GLN A 157 -2.79 -1.74 -13.50
C GLN A 157 -2.45 -3.12 -12.95
N LEU A 158 -1.52 -3.20 -11.97
CA LEU A 158 -1.16 -4.47 -11.34
C LEU A 158 -2.33 -5.06 -10.57
N GLU A 159 -2.70 -6.28 -10.92
CA GLU A 159 -3.74 -7.06 -10.24
C GLU A 159 -3.33 -7.34 -8.79
N ARG A 160 -4.22 -7.03 -7.84
CA ARG A 160 -4.01 -7.23 -6.41
C ARG A 160 -5.02 -8.21 -5.84
N CYS A 161 -4.62 -8.97 -4.82
CA CYS A 161 -5.54 -9.78 -4.04
C CYS A 161 -6.34 -8.92 -3.05
N GLU A 162 -7.36 -9.51 -2.41
CA GLU A 162 -8.17 -8.85 -1.38
C GLU A 162 -7.36 -8.30 -0.19
N GLU A 163 -6.13 -8.79 0.00
CA GLU A 163 -5.20 -8.31 1.02
C GLU A 163 -4.36 -7.10 0.54
N GLY A 164 -4.51 -6.67 -0.71
CA GLY A 164 -3.76 -5.57 -1.32
C GLY A 164 -2.38 -5.94 -1.84
N LYS A 165 -1.97 -7.20 -1.73
CA LYS A 165 -0.71 -7.70 -2.28
C LYS A 165 -0.84 -7.90 -3.79
N ILE A 166 0.24 -7.63 -4.53
CA ILE A 166 0.30 -7.91 -5.97
C ILE A 166 0.24 -9.41 -6.19
N GLN A 167 -0.66 -9.84 -7.07
CA GLN A 167 -0.81 -11.25 -7.40
C GLN A 167 0.31 -11.73 -8.35
N LYS A 168 0.72 -12.99 -8.22
CA LYS A 168 1.64 -13.63 -9.15
C LYS A 168 0.85 -14.14 -10.37
N THR A 169 0.42 -13.22 -11.23
CA THR A 169 -0.25 -13.54 -12.49
C THR A 169 0.69 -13.30 -13.67
N ILE A 170 0.43 -13.97 -14.77
CA ILE A 170 1.19 -13.76 -16.01
C ILE A 170 1.07 -12.29 -16.45
N ASN A 171 -0.13 -11.71 -16.36
CA ASN A 171 -0.36 -10.32 -16.72
C ASN A 171 0.52 -9.37 -15.91
N ASN A 172 0.60 -9.56 -14.59
CA ASN A 172 1.46 -8.74 -13.74
C ASN A 172 2.93 -8.90 -14.07
N ILE A 173 3.38 -10.13 -14.36
CA ILE A 173 4.77 -10.39 -14.75
C ILE A 173 5.10 -9.69 -16.07
N VAL A 174 4.21 -9.76 -17.06
CA VAL A 174 4.38 -9.08 -18.35
C VAL A 174 4.42 -7.57 -18.15
N LEU A 175 3.48 -6.98 -17.40
CA LEU A 175 3.48 -5.55 -17.09
C LEU A 175 4.78 -5.10 -16.42
N ILE A 176 5.31 -5.89 -15.49
CA ILE A 176 6.59 -5.59 -14.82
C ILE A 176 7.75 -5.64 -15.84
N LEU A 177 7.81 -6.68 -16.68
CA LEU A 177 8.89 -6.83 -17.67
C LEU A 177 8.89 -5.70 -18.71
N GLU A 178 7.71 -5.22 -19.09
CA GLU A 178 7.54 -4.17 -20.10
C GLU A 178 7.77 -2.75 -19.57
N ASN A 179 7.59 -2.53 -18.27
CA ASN A 179 7.55 -1.17 -17.72
C ASN A 179 8.58 -0.90 -16.62
N ASP A 180 9.11 -1.92 -15.93
CA ASP A 180 10.12 -1.72 -14.89
C ASP A 180 11.43 -1.19 -15.52
N PRO A 181 11.92 0.00 -15.16
CA PRO A 181 13.13 0.60 -15.73
C PRO A 181 14.38 -0.29 -15.64
N ASN A 182 14.42 -1.21 -14.67
CA ASN A 182 15.53 -2.13 -14.50
C ASN A 182 15.47 -3.34 -15.43
N LEU A 183 14.29 -3.65 -15.98
CA LEU A 183 14.03 -4.86 -16.78
C LEU A 183 13.61 -4.55 -18.22
N LYS A 184 12.95 -3.40 -18.43
CA LYS A 184 12.43 -2.97 -19.71
C LYS A 184 13.51 -3.00 -20.79
N ASP A 185 13.18 -3.55 -21.95
CA ASP A 185 14.03 -3.67 -23.14
C ASP A 185 15.32 -4.49 -22.94
N LYS A 186 15.49 -5.14 -21.78
CA LYS A 186 16.69 -5.93 -21.48
C LYS A 186 16.50 -7.43 -21.62
N ILE A 187 15.26 -7.89 -21.74
CA ILE A 187 14.93 -9.32 -21.82
C ILE A 187 14.08 -9.56 -23.05
N ALA A 188 14.46 -10.53 -23.86
CA ALA A 188 13.67 -10.96 -25.04
C ALA A 188 13.69 -12.47 -25.20
N ILE A 189 12.80 -12.98 -26.03
CA ILE A 189 12.77 -14.39 -26.41
C ILE A 189 13.18 -14.49 -27.87
N ASP A 190 14.22 -15.27 -28.15
CA ASP A 190 14.53 -15.70 -29.51
C ASP A 190 13.55 -16.80 -29.90
N ILE A 191 12.61 -16.45 -30.76
CA ILE A 191 11.55 -17.34 -31.21
C ILE A 191 12.07 -18.50 -32.11
N PHE A 192 13.25 -18.35 -32.70
CA PHE A 192 13.85 -19.38 -33.55
C PHE A 192 14.54 -20.46 -32.72
N SER A 193 15.30 -20.08 -31.72
CA SER A 193 15.99 -21.00 -30.82
C SER A 193 15.16 -21.36 -29.57
N ASN A 194 14.05 -20.66 -29.34
CA ASN A 194 13.21 -20.76 -28.14
C ASN A 194 14.01 -20.54 -26.85
N ARG A 195 14.88 -19.53 -26.86
CA ARG A 195 15.75 -19.17 -25.72
C ARG A 195 15.47 -17.75 -25.24
N GLY A 196 15.59 -17.58 -23.94
CA GLY A 196 15.64 -16.22 -23.35
C GLY A 196 16.99 -15.57 -23.60
N LEU A 197 16.97 -14.30 -23.97
CA LEU A 197 18.16 -13.47 -24.19
C LEU A 197 18.14 -12.26 -23.27
N VAL A 198 19.31 -11.83 -22.83
CA VAL A 198 19.52 -10.65 -21.99
C VAL A 198 20.40 -9.66 -22.76
N PHE A 199 19.87 -8.45 -23.01
CA PHE A 199 20.50 -7.40 -23.82
C PHE A 199 21.09 -6.24 -23.00
N GLY A 200 21.15 -6.33 -21.70
CA GLY A 200 21.67 -5.27 -20.87
C GLY A 200 21.97 -5.74 -19.46
N GLN A 201 22.46 -4.83 -18.62
CA GLN A 201 22.73 -5.16 -17.23
C GLN A 201 21.41 -5.32 -16.47
N LEU A 202 21.19 -6.51 -15.92
CA LEU A 202 20.09 -6.79 -14.99
C LEU A 202 20.50 -6.43 -13.56
N PRO A 203 19.54 -6.17 -12.65
CA PRO A 203 19.84 -5.78 -11.26
C PRO A 203 20.72 -6.75 -10.49
N TRP A 204 20.75 -8.00 -10.89
CA TRP A 204 21.52 -9.08 -10.26
C TRP A 204 22.81 -9.43 -11.00
N ASP A 205 23.10 -8.81 -12.16
CA ASP A 205 24.31 -9.05 -12.91
C ASP A 205 25.52 -8.36 -12.27
N LYS A 206 26.29 -9.11 -11.49
CA LYS A 206 27.52 -8.60 -10.86
C LYS A 206 28.71 -8.49 -11.84
N HIS A 207 28.65 -9.20 -12.96
CA HIS A 207 29.74 -9.33 -13.93
C HIS A 207 29.24 -9.03 -15.34
N TYR A 208 28.46 -7.96 -15.49
CA TYR A 208 27.99 -7.49 -16.78
C TYR A 208 29.18 -7.05 -17.65
N ASP A 209 29.24 -7.56 -18.88
CA ASP A 209 30.24 -7.17 -19.88
C ASP A 209 29.57 -6.28 -20.94
N PRO A 210 29.85 -4.97 -20.94
CA PRO A 210 29.23 -4.03 -21.88
C PRO A 210 29.68 -4.24 -23.35
N ASN A 211 30.71 -5.07 -23.60
CA ASN A 211 31.18 -5.38 -24.96
C ASN A 211 30.42 -6.55 -25.61
N LYS A 212 29.54 -7.20 -24.88
CA LYS A 212 28.70 -8.27 -25.41
C LYS A 212 27.33 -7.73 -25.76
N ASP A 213 26.88 -8.00 -26.98
CA ASP A 213 25.55 -7.56 -27.44
C ASP A 213 24.41 -8.22 -26.65
N HIS A 214 24.57 -9.47 -26.24
CA HIS A 214 23.60 -10.23 -25.44
C HIS A 214 24.27 -11.45 -24.77
N ARG A 215 23.54 -12.05 -23.84
CA ARG A 215 23.82 -13.37 -23.28
C ARG A 215 22.56 -14.21 -23.18
N ASP A 216 22.71 -15.52 -23.10
CA ASP A 216 21.58 -16.41 -22.83
C ASP A 216 21.03 -16.19 -21.42
N TRP A 217 19.73 -16.30 -21.27
CA TRP A 217 19.06 -16.42 -19.97
C TRP A 217 19.40 -17.78 -19.35
N SER A 218 19.66 -17.80 -18.07
CA SER A 218 20.13 -18.97 -17.32
C SER A 218 19.23 -19.29 -16.11
N GLU A 219 19.42 -20.46 -15.51
CA GLU A 219 18.74 -20.85 -14.27
C GLU A 219 19.04 -19.87 -13.10
N VAL A 220 20.21 -19.24 -13.12
CA VAL A 220 20.56 -18.19 -12.13
C VAL A 220 19.66 -16.96 -12.31
N ASP A 221 19.29 -16.63 -13.54
CA ASP A 221 18.37 -15.55 -13.83
C ASP A 221 16.95 -15.86 -13.35
N ASP A 222 16.48 -17.11 -13.51
CA ASP A 222 15.18 -17.54 -12.99
C ASP A 222 15.08 -17.33 -11.47
N ALA A 223 16.07 -17.79 -10.73
CA ALA A 223 16.11 -17.63 -9.28
C ALA A 223 16.23 -16.16 -8.86
N SER A 224 17.07 -15.39 -9.56
CA SER A 224 17.31 -13.98 -9.28
C SER A 224 16.11 -13.12 -9.63
N PHE A 225 15.43 -13.39 -10.72
CA PHE A 225 14.19 -12.72 -11.12
C PHE A 225 13.07 -13.00 -10.10
N SER A 226 12.91 -14.25 -9.67
CA SER A 226 11.95 -14.60 -8.62
C SER A 226 12.23 -13.80 -7.34
N ARG A 227 13.49 -13.73 -6.91
CA ARG A 227 13.91 -12.94 -5.75
C ARG A 227 13.68 -11.43 -5.97
N TYR A 228 13.88 -10.93 -7.19
CA TYR A 228 13.59 -9.55 -7.56
C TYR A 228 12.11 -9.25 -7.35
N LEU A 229 11.21 -10.09 -7.88
CA LEU A 229 9.77 -9.95 -7.71
C LEU A 229 9.36 -9.97 -6.23
N GLU A 230 9.93 -10.86 -5.42
CA GLU A 230 9.67 -10.90 -3.98
C GLU A 230 10.15 -9.64 -3.25
N THR A 231 11.33 -9.15 -3.62
CA THR A 231 11.97 -8.03 -2.90
C THR A 231 11.32 -6.70 -3.25
N VAL A 232 11.12 -6.44 -4.54
CA VAL A 232 10.62 -5.17 -5.06
C VAL A 232 9.10 -5.09 -4.98
N TYR A 233 8.42 -6.09 -5.54
CA TYR A 233 6.97 -6.09 -5.70
C TYR A 233 6.22 -6.86 -4.61
N LYS A 234 6.95 -7.50 -3.67
CA LYS A 234 6.37 -8.34 -2.61
C LYS A 234 5.49 -9.47 -3.15
N ILE A 235 5.78 -9.92 -4.37
CA ILE A 235 5.11 -11.06 -4.99
C ILE A 235 5.74 -12.33 -4.41
N THR A 236 5.05 -12.97 -3.47
CA THR A 236 5.48 -14.27 -2.93
C THR A 236 4.87 -15.40 -3.74
N GLY A 237 5.57 -16.55 -3.82
CA GLY A 237 4.98 -17.78 -4.34
C GLY A 237 3.73 -18.10 -3.54
N GLN A 238 2.67 -18.59 -4.20
CA GLN A 238 1.51 -19.12 -3.47
C GLN A 238 2.01 -20.25 -2.58
N ASP A 239 1.87 -20.10 -1.26
CA ASP A 239 1.91 -21.23 -0.35
C ASP A 239 0.77 -22.15 -0.75
N LYS A 240 1.12 -23.39 -1.13
CA LYS A 240 0.17 -24.44 -1.49
C LYS A 240 -0.58 -24.93 -0.26
#